data_4d4ccc5c0217c42c3e6abaea7043566b
#
_entry.id   4d4ccc5c0217c42c3e6abaea7043566b
#
_cell.length_a   1.000
_cell.length_b   1.000
_cell.length_c   1.000
_cell.angle_alpha   90.00
_cell.angle_beta   90.00
_cell.angle_gamma   90.00
#
_symmetry.space_group_name_H-M   'P 1'
#
loop_
_entity.id
_entity.type
_entity.pdbx_description
1 polymer ?
#
loop_
_entity_poly.entity_id
_entity_poly.type
_entity_poly.pdbx_seq_one_letter_code
_entity_poly.pdbx_strand_id
1 'polypeptide(L)'
;PCWNPVNNKLLLSPLFKKGALRFIDQFSHFIVAGYQLLLPNYPDGTTCIDYILSTLSYLNKLKVAHPPLKLHFECDTIPADEIWYGIRKHVLPQMDSMGLNEVELDYFIKDMRSQKINQLDQENQVKYYLSGLIELANESGLERIHFHNFDYYICLTKGSQKISPKRTRQAMILSSIIAGQEQEA
;
A
#
# COMPACT_ATOMS: atom_id res chain seq x y z
N PRO A 1 -6.22 21.33 -4.00
CA PRO A 1 -5.19 20.53 -3.32
C PRO A 1 -4.65 21.41 -2.19
N CYS A 2 -4.85 20.96 -0.94
CA CYS A 2 -4.29 21.64 0.23
C CYS A 2 -2.80 21.36 0.29
N TRP A 3 -2.01 22.21 -0.32
CA TRP A 3 -0.56 22.17 -0.23
C TRP A 3 -0.13 22.60 1.16
N ASN A 4 0.14 21.65 2.04
CA ASN A 4 0.67 21.94 3.37
C ASN A 4 2.12 21.43 3.43
N PRO A 5 3.13 22.30 3.50
CA PRO A 5 4.55 21.91 3.57
C PRO A 5 4.88 20.94 4.70
N VAL A 6 4.11 20.96 5.78
CA VAL A 6 4.27 20.01 6.91
C VAL A 6 3.87 18.59 6.52
N ASN A 7 2.86 18.43 5.67
CA ASN A 7 2.38 17.10 5.23
C ASN A 7 3.35 16.44 4.26
N ASN A 8 4.15 17.22 3.52
CA ASN A 8 5.14 16.70 2.56
C ASN A 8 6.29 15.91 3.21
N LYS A 9 6.33 15.84 4.52
CA LYS A 9 7.39 15.15 5.28
C LYS A 9 6.88 13.93 6.05
N LEU A 10 5.61 13.56 5.93
CA LEU A 10 4.95 12.47 6.69
C LEU A 10 5.23 12.54 8.21
N LEU A 11 5.31 13.76 8.75
CA LEU A 11 5.63 13.97 10.15
C LEU A 11 4.41 13.65 11.02
N LEU A 12 4.51 12.57 11.79
CA LEU A 12 3.52 12.23 12.80
C LEU A 12 3.71 13.08 14.05
N SER A 13 2.66 13.76 14.50
CA SER A 13 2.73 14.59 15.69
C SER A 13 3.09 13.75 16.95
N PRO A 14 3.79 14.33 17.95
CA PRO A 14 4.09 13.63 19.21
C PRO A 14 2.81 13.15 19.92
N LEU A 15 1.73 13.94 19.86
CA LEU A 15 0.45 13.58 20.46
C LEU A 15 -0.17 12.35 19.78
N PHE A 16 -0.17 12.29 18.45
CA PHE A 16 -0.61 11.11 17.70
C PHE A 16 0.23 9.88 18.06
N LYS A 17 1.56 10.01 18.05
CA LYS A 17 2.49 8.90 18.39
C LYS A 17 2.20 8.34 19.78
N LYS A 18 2.00 9.22 20.78
CA LYS A 18 1.67 8.82 22.15
C LYS A 18 0.28 8.17 22.23
N GLY A 19 -0.72 8.74 21.55
CA GLY A 19 -2.08 8.20 21.52
C GLY A 19 -2.14 6.81 20.87
N ALA A 20 -1.53 6.64 19.71
CA ALA A 20 -1.50 5.36 19.02
C ALA A 20 -0.84 4.27 19.85
N LEU A 21 0.30 4.54 20.49
CA LEU A 21 0.93 3.59 21.39
C LEU A 21 0.07 3.24 22.61
N ARG A 22 -0.68 4.21 23.15
CA ARG A 22 -1.55 3.98 24.31
C ARG A 22 -2.72 3.04 24.03
N PHE A 23 -3.22 3.07 22.80
CA PHE A 23 -4.44 2.32 22.41
C PHE A 23 -4.14 1.21 21.39
N ILE A 24 -2.86 0.86 21.18
CA ILE A 24 -2.47 -0.04 20.08
C ILE A 24 -3.05 -1.45 20.22
N ASP A 25 -3.29 -1.92 21.42
CA ASP A 25 -3.91 -3.21 21.73
C ASP A 25 -5.37 -3.32 21.29
N GLN A 26 -6.03 -2.18 21.02
CA GLN A 26 -7.40 -2.12 20.50
C GLN A 26 -7.47 -2.23 18.97
N PHE A 27 -6.33 -2.21 18.27
CA PHE A 27 -6.25 -2.24 16.82
C PHE A 27 -5.67 -3.57 16.33
N SER A 28 -6.33 -4.16 15.33
CA SER A 28 -5.80 -5.33 14.62
C SER A 28 -4.95 -4.94 13.41
N HIS A 29 -5.24 -3.77 12.82
CA HIS A 29 -4.58 -3.27 11.61
C HIS A 29 -4.21 -1.81 11.76
N PHE A 30 -3.08 -1.43 11.16
CA PHE A 30 -2.64 -0.05 11.01
C PHE A 30 -2.42 0.24 9.53
N ILE A 31 -3.19 1.18 8.98
CA ILE A 31 -3.10 1.55 7.56
C ILE A 31 -2.05 2.65 7.41
N VAL A 32 -1.14 2.44 6.49
CA VAL A 32 -0.03 3.34 6.15
C VAL A 32 -0.25 3.85 4.74
N ALA A 33 -0.43 5.17 4.60
CA ALA A 33 -0.67 5.85 3.33
C ALA A 33 -0.01 7.23 3.32
N GLY A 34 -0.11 7.96 2.21
CA GLY A 34 0.30 9.36 2.12
C GLY A 34 1.70 9.58 1.55
N TYR A 35 2.38 8.56 1.06
CA TYR A 35 3.72 8.68 0.49
C TYR A 35 3.77 9.52 -0.79
N GLN A 36 2.65 9.67 -1.51
CA GLN A 36 2.49 10.59 -2.64
C GLN A 36 2.73 12.07 -2.27
N LEU A 37 2.69 12.41 -0.98
CA LEU A 37 2.94 13.77 -0.49
C LEU A 37 4.43 14.07 -0.32
N LEU A 38 5.30 13.07 -0.35
CA LEU A 38 6.74 13.26 -0.20
C LEU A 38 7.33 14.00 -1.40
N LEU A 39 8.41 14.73 -1.14
CA LEU A 39 9.28 15.27 -2.18
C LEU A 39 10.59 14.46 -2.21
N PRO A 40 11.19 14.24 -3.38
CA PRO A 40 12.47 13.53 -3.49
C PRO A 40 13.56 14.13 -2.60
N ASN A 41 13.66 15.48 -2.60
CA ASN A 41 14.66 16.24 -1.86
C ASN A 41 14.01 17.46 -1.19
N TYR A 42 14.58 17.89 -0.07
CA TYR A 42 14.12 19.04 0.71
C TYR A 42 15.23 20.11 0.84
N PRO A 43 14.87 21.40 1.03
CA PRO A 43 15.86 22.50 1.16
C PRO A 43 16.83 22.35 2.33
N ASP A 44 16.48 21.55 3.35
CA ASP A 44 17.31 21.27 4.51
C ASP A 44 18.32 20.13 4.29
N GLY A 45 18.41 19.60 3.06
CA GLY A 45 19.30 18.52 2.67
C GLY A 45 18.77 17.12 2.97
N THR A 46 17.58 16.99 3.59
CA THR A 46 16.94 15.69 3.79
C THR A 46 16.27 15.20 2.49
N THR A 47 15.99 13.90 2.42
CA THR A 47 15.38 13.23 1.27
C THR A 47 14.09 12.52 1.67
N CYS A 48 13.31 12.05 0.69
CA CYS A 48 12.16 11.18 0.96
C CYS A 48 12.56 9.93 1.76
N ILE A 49 13.75 9.39 1.54
CA ILE A 49 14.25 8.20 2.25
C ILE A 49 14.36 8.45 3.75
N ASP A 50 14.83 9.62 4.17
CA ASP A 50 14.95 9.96 5.59
C ASP A 50 13.57 9.93 6.29
N TYR A 51 12.55 10.46 5.64
CA TYR A 51 11.18 10.46 6.17
C TYR A 51 10.53 9.08 6.13
N ILE A 52 10.76 8.30 5.08
CA ILE A 52 10.35 6.88 5.00
C ILE A 52 10.95 6.11 6.19
N LEU A 53 12.26 6.19 6.39
CA LEU A 53 12.94 5.47 7.48
C LEU A 53 12.47 5.94 8.87
N SER A 54 12.24 7.25 9.04
CA SER A 54 11.66 7.80 10.27
C SER A 54 10.28 7.23 10.58
N THR A 55 9.41 7.13 9.59
CA THR A 55 8.07 6.54 9.73
C THR A 55 8.16 5.05 10.06
N LEU A 56 9.00 4.30 9.35
CA LEU A 56 9.21 2.87 9.59
C LEU A 56 9.76 2.60 11.00
N SER A 57 10.68 3.44 11.49
CA SER A 57 11.15 3.35 12.88
C SER A 57 10.00 3.47 13.88
N TYR A 58 9.02 4.31 13.62
CA TYR A 58 7.84 4.42 14.47
C TYR A 58 6.91 3.19 14.33
N LEU A 59 6.65 2.71 13.12
CA LEU A 59 5.84 1.51 12.89
C LEU A 59 6.43 0.29 13.60
N ASN A 60 7.76 0.15 13.59
CA ASN A 60 8.45 -0.90 14.34
C ASN A 60 8.19 -0.81 15.86
N LYS A 61 8.13 0.38 16.42
CA LYS A 61 7.76 0.56 17.84
C LYS A 61 6.33 0.10 18.11
N LEU A 62 5.40 0.33 17.20
CA LEU A 62 4.02 -0.17 17.32
C LEU A 62 3.98 -1.71 17.25
N LYS A 63 4.71 -2.33 16.33
CA LYS A 63 4.79 -3.81 16.22
C LYS A 63 5.45 -4.44 17.45
N VAL A 64 6.47 -3.81 18.02
CA VAL A 64 7.10 -4.29 19.25
C VAL A 64 6.14 -4.18 20.44
N ALA A 65 5.38 -3.08 20.54
CA ALA A 65 4.38 -2.91 21.60
C ALA A 65 3.18 -3.84 21.46
N HIS A 66 2.80 -4.19 20.22
CA HIS A 66 1.66 -5.07 19.91
C HIS A 66 1.99 -6.00 18.73
N PRO A 67 2.68 -7.14 18.97
CA PRO A 67 3.14 -8.05 17.91
C PRO A 67 2.03 -8.58 16.97
N PRO A 68 0.76 -8.76 17.39
CA PRO A 68 -0.32 -9.17 16.50
C PRO A 68 -0.74 -8.11 15.48
N LEU A 69 -0.32 -6.84 15.64
CA LEU A 69 -0.67 -5.75 14.74
C LEU A 69 -0.26 -6.07 13.30
N LYS A 70 -1.19 -5.94 12.38
CA LYS A 70 -0.94 -6.04 10.94
C LYS A 70 -0.77 -4.65 10.33
N LEU A 71 0.29 -4.47 9.53
CA LEU A 71 0.54 -3.24 8.79
C LEU A 71 0.03 -3.40 7.36
N HIS A 72 -0.83 -2.50 6.94
CA HIS A 72 -1.36 -2.43 5.58
C HIS A 72 -0.86 -1.16 4.89
N PHE A 73 -0.22 -1.31 3.74
CA PHE A 73 0.19 -0.19 2.90
C PHE A 73 -0.89 0.08 1.85
N GLU A 74 -1.49 1.26 1.88
CA GLU A 74 -2.36 1.73 0.81
C GLU A 74 -1.54 2.60 -0.14
N CYS A 75 -1.38 2.11 -1.36
CA CYS A 75 -0.65 2.81 -2.40
C CYS A 75 -1.49 3.96 -2.95
N ASP A 76 -0.81 4.94 -3.52
CA ASP A 76 -1.42 6.04 -4.26
C ASP A 76 -0.47 6.44 -5.39
N THR A 77 -0.95 7.22 -6.34
CA THR A 77 -0.13 7.68 -7.46
C THR A 77 1.03 8.55 -6.98
N ILE A 78 2.23 8.03 -7.09
CA ILE A 78 3.45 8.64 -6.59
C ILE A 78 4.19 9.34 -7.72
N PRO A 79 4.55 10.63 -7.57
CA PRO A 79 5.03 11.44 -8.68
C PRO A 79 6.52 11.26 -9.02
N ALA A 80 7.29 10.54 -8.19
CA ALA A 80 8.75 10.48 -8.33
C ALA A 80 9.32 9.07 -8.15
N ASP A 81 10.25 8.70 -9.01
CA ASP A 81 10.90 7.38 -9.01
C ASP A 81 11.70 7.10 -7.72
N GLU A 82 12.28 8.13 -7.11
CA GLU A 82 13.02 8.00 -5.85
C GLU A 82 12.12 7.54 -4.70
N ILE A 83 10.87 8.00 -4.69
CA ILE A 83 9.89 7.61 -3.68
C ILE A 83 9.44 6.16 -3.93
N TRP A 84 9.18 5.77 -5.19
CA TRP A 84 8.90 4.38 -5.57
C TRP A 84 10.01 3.43 -5.13
N TYR A 85 11.25 3.81 -5.40
CA TYR A 85 12.42 3.06 -4.95
C TYR A 85 12.45 2.89 -3.43
N GLY A 86 12.20 3.98 -2.70
CA GLY A 86 12.14 3.97 -1.23
C GLY A 86 11.04 3.05 -0.70
N ILE A 87 9.85 3.08 -1.31
CA ILE A 87 8.74 2.20 -0.94
C ILE A 87 9.10 0.74 -1.20
N ARG A 88 9.53 0.41 -2.41
CA ARG A 88 9.89 -0.97 -2.78
C ARG A 88 10.97 -1.54 -1.87
N LYS A 89 12.02 -0.76 -1.61
CA LYS A 89 13.19 -1.20 -0.85
C LYS A 89 12.98 -1.24 0.66
N HIS A 90 12.23 -0.29 1.22
CA HIS A 90 12.17 -0.09 2.66
C HIS A 90 10.78 -0.33 3.25
N VAL A 91 9.70 0.11 2.56
CA VAL A 91 8.33 0.03 3.10
C VAL A 91 7.77 -1.37 2.93
N LEU A 92 7.69 -1.88 1.70
CA LEU A 92 7.01 -3.15 1.40
C LEU A 92 7.52 -4.34 2.22
N PRO A 93 8.85 -4.49 2.47
CA PRO A 93 9.35 -5.62 3.28
C PRO A 93 8.89 -5.61 4.74
N GLN A 94 8.30 -4.50 5.22
CA GLN A 94 7.81 -4.38 6.59
C GLN A 94 6.28 -4.44 6.69
N MET A 95 5.59 -4.54 5.56
CA MET A 95 4.14 -4.60 5.50
C MET A 95 3.63 -6.04 5.47
N ASP A 96 2.47 -6.27 6.07
CA ASP A 96 1.78 -7.56 5.99
C ASP A 96 0.87 -7.62 4.74
N SER A 97 0.36 -6.47 4.30
CA SER A 97 -0.54 -6.38 3.13
C SER A 97 -0.44 -5.05 2.41
N MET A 98 -0.94 -5.02 1.18
CA MET A 98 -0.94 -3.84 0.32
C MET A 98 -2.22 -3.73 -0.50
N GLY A 99 -2.70 -2.49 -0.69
CA GLY A 99 -3.72 -2.12 -1.68
C GLY A 99 -3.09 -1.31 -2.81
N LEU A 100 -3.50 -1.59 -4.06
CA LEU A 100 -3.03 -0.87 -5.25
C LEU A 100 -3.97 -1.05 -6.45
N ASN A 101 -3.85 -0.13 -7.40
CA ASN A 101 -4.52 -0.18 -8.70
C ASN A 101 -3.56 -0.58 -9.85
N GLU A 102 -4.07 -0.57 -11.10
CA GLU A 102 -3.31 -0.95 -12.29
C GLU A 102 -2.12 -0.04 -12.57
N VAL A 103 -2.29 1.27 -12.37
CA VAL A 103 -1.22 2.26 -12.62
C VAL A 103 -0.07 2.06 -11.64
N GLU A 104 -0.41 1.83 -10.40
CA GLU A 104 0.55 1.59 -9.32
C GLU A 104 1.27 0.25 -9.48
N LEU A 105 0.54 -0.80 -9.88
CA LEU A 105 1.15 -2.09 -10.17
C LEU A 105 2.16 -1.99 -11.32
N ASP A 106 1.81 -1.29 -12.40
CA ASP A 106 2.70 -1.11 -13.54
C ASP A 106 4.01 -0.43 -13.14
N TYR A 107 4.00 0.49 -12.17
CA TYR A 107 5.24 1.08 -11.62
C TYR A 107 6.14 0.05 -10.93
N PHE A 108 5.56 -0.91 -10.20
CA PHE A 108 6.35 -1.93 -9.52
C PHE A 108 6.93 -2.98 -10.46
N ILE A 109 6.26 -3.24 -11.60
CA ILE A 109 6.65 -4.30 -12.54
C ILE A 109 7.21 -3.78 -13.87
N LYS A 110 7.32 -2.43 -14.07
CA LYS A 110 7.77 -1.84 -15.34
C LYS A 110 9.13 -2.32 -15.79
N ASP A 111 10.04 -2.54 -14.86
CA ASP A 111 11.40 -3.02 -15.15
C ASP A 111 11.43 -4.51 -15.53
N MET A 112 10.34 -5.24 -15.28
CA MET A 112 10.22 -6.68 -15.48
C MET A 112 9.44 -7.01 -16.75
N ARG A 113 8.72 -6.02 -17.35
CA ARG A 113 7.78 -6.27 -18.43
C ARG A 113 7.74 -5.17 -19.48
N SER A 114 7.85 -5.57 -20.75
CA SER A 114 7.82 -4.68 -21.92
C SER A 114 6.49 -4.70 -22.68
N GLN A 115 5.45 -5.38 -22.19
CA GLN A 115 4.20 -5.56 -22.92
C GLN A 115 3.29 -4.34 -22.84
N LYS A 116 2.69 -3.94 -23.99
CA LYS A 116 1.66 -2.91 -24.06
C LYS A 116 0.31 -3.47 -23.63
N ILE A 117 -0.03 -3.31 -22.36
CA ILE A 117 -1.22 -3.87 -21.74
C ILE A 117 -2.53 -3.45 -22.43
N ASN A 118 -2.60 -2.21 -22.93
CA ASN A 118 -3.78 -1.67 -23.62
C ASN A 118 -4.11 -2.39 -24.95
N GLN A 119 -3.26 -3.30 -25.42
CA GLN A 119 -3.48 -4.11 -26.62
C GLN A 119 -3.95 -5.53 -26.30
N LEU A 120 -4.05 -5.87 -25.00
CA LEU A 120 -4.51 -7.17 -24.54
C LEU A 120 -6.04 -7.18 -24.41
N ASP A 121 -6.67 -8.33 -24.74
CA ASP A 121 -8.04 -8.59 -24.35
C ASP A 121 -8.17 -8.74 -22.81
N GLN A 122 -9.40 -8.73 -22.30
CA GLN A 122 -9.65 -8.74 -20.87
C GLN A 122 -9.05 -9.97 -20.15
N GLU A 123 -9.10 -11.16 -20.77
CA GLU A 123 -8.54 -12.37 -20.16
C GLU A 123 -7.01 -12.29 -20.03
N ASN A 124 -6.33 -11.78 -21.05
CA ASN A 124 -4.89 -11.60 -21.04
C ASN A 124 -4.47 -10.46 -20.13
N GLN A 125 -5.28 -9.40 -19.97
CA GLN A 125 -5.04 -8.36 -18.95
C GLN A 125 -5.09 -8.93 -17.53
N VAL A 126 -6.10 -9.74 -17.21
CA VAL A 126 -6.18 -10.39 -15.87
C VAL A 126 -4.97 -11.28 -15.62
N LYS A 127 -4.54 -12.07 -16.61
CA LYS A 127 -3.32 -12.91 -16.50
C LYS A 127 -2.06 -12.06 -16.29
N TYR A 128 -1.96 -10.94 -17.00
CA TYR A 128 -0.84 -10.01 -16.87
C TYR A 128 -0.76 -9.45 -15.45
N TYR A 129 -1.85 -8.87 -14.93
CA TYR A 129 -1.88 -8.33 -13.57
C TYR A 129 -1.66 -9.40 -12.52
N LEU A 130 -2.30 -10.57 -12.65
CA LEU A 130 -2.11 -11.66 -11.69
C LEU A 130 -0.66 -12.10 -11.59
N SER A 131 0.04 -12.23 -12.72
CA SER A 131 1.45 -12.60 -12.70
C SER A 131 2.32 -11.49 -12.10
N GLY A 132 2.01 -10.20 -12.34
CA GLY A 132 2.69 -9.07 -11.70
C GLY A 132 2.50 -9.04 -10.18
N LEU A 133 1.28 -9.28 -9.72
CA LEU A 133 0.97 -9.39 -8.30
C LEU A 133 1.74 -10.53 -7.61
N ILE A 134 1.87 -11.69 -8.29
CA ILE A 134 2.64 -12.82 -7.77
C ILE A 134 4.12 -12.46 -7.64
N GLU A 135 4.69 -11.80 -8.66
CA GLU A 135 6.07 -11.33 -8.63
C GLU A 135 6.29 -10.33 -7.48
N LEU A 136 5.43 -9.32 -7.38
CA LEU A 136 5.48 -8.32 -6.31
C LEU A 136 5.38 -8.96 -4.92
N ALA A 137 4.46 -9.92 -4.72
CA ALA A 137 4.31 -10.64 -3.47
C ALA A 137 5.56 -11.46 -3.11
N ASN A 138 6.21 -12.06 -4.10
CA ASN A 138 7.42 -12.87 -3.87
C ASN A 138 8.61 -11.99 -3.51
N GLU A 139 8.79 -10.85 -4.17
CA GLU A 139 9.89 -9.92 -3.88
C GLU A 139 9.73 -9.22 -2.52
N SER A 140 8.52 -8.74 -2.23
CA SER A 140 8.26 -7.94 -1.02
C SER A 140 8.01 -8.77 0.23
N GLY A 141 7.65 -10.05 0.09
CA GLY A 141 7.25 -10.91 1.21
C GLY A 141 5.84 -10.66 1.72
N LEU A 142 5.04 -9.83 1.05
CA LEU A 142 3.66 -9.53 1.44
C LEU A 142 2.81 -10.81 1.55
N GLU A 143 1.99 -10.89 2.60
CA GLU A 143 1.05 -11.99 2.83
C GLU A 143 -0.25 -11.82 2.03
N ARG A 144 -0.62 -10.55 1.72
CA ARG A 144 -1.84 -10.22 1.00
C ARG A 144 -1.66 -8.99 0.13
N ILE A 145 -2.21 -9.04 -1.09
CA ILE A 145 -2.31 -7.89 -1.98
C ILE A 145 -3.77 -7.75 -2.43
N HIS A 146 -4.31 -6.55 -2.32
CA HIS A 146 -5.60 -6.14 -2.86
C HIS A 146 -5.36 -5.28 -4.10
N PHE A 147 -5.68 -5.81 -5.24
CA PHE A 147 -5.65 -5.07 -6.51
C PHE A 147 -7.07 -4.70 -6.91
N HIS A 148 -7.26 -3.48 -7.39
CA HIS A 148 -8.54 -3.02 -7.92
C HIS A 148 -8.33 -2.19 -9.19
N ASN A 149 -9.26 -2.34 -10.11
CA ASN A 149 -9.47 -1.43 -11.22
C ASN A 149 -10.98 -1.21 -11.41
N PHE A 150 -11.38 -0.53 -12.48
CA PHE A 150 -12.79 -0.23 -12.73
C PHE A 150 -13.64 -1.49 -13.01
N ASP A 151 -13.05 -2.56 -13.55
CA ASP A 151 -13.78 -3.72 -14.03
C ASP A 151 -13.81 -4.88 -13.03
N TYR A 152 -12.76 -5.02 -12.18
CA TYR A 152 -12.64 -6.17 -11.28
C TYR A 152 -11.67 -5.94 -10.12
N TYR A 153 -11.74 -6.83 -9.15
CA TYR A 153 -10.85 -6.88 -8.00
C TYR A 153 -10.11 -8.22 -7.96
N ILE A 154 -8.82 -8.19 -7.61
CA ILE A 154 -8.02 -9.38 -7.35
C ILE A 154 -7.50 -9.31 -5.91
N CYS A 155 -7.78 -10.34 -5.11
CA CYS A 155 -7.15 -10.49 -3.81
C CYS A 155 -6.19 -11.68 -3.86
N LEU A 156 -4.90 -11.40 -3.91
CA LEU A 156 -3.85 -12.40 -3.78
C LEU A 156 -3.53 -12.62 -2.31
N THR A 157 -3.49 -13.88 -1.86
CA THR A 157 -3.13 -14.24 -0.49
C THR A 157 -2.08 -15.35 -0.50
N LYS A 158 -1.06 -15.21 0.36
CA LYS A 158 0.02 -16.19 0.53
C LYS A 158 -0.23 -17.03 1.77
N GLY A 159 -0.16 -18.35 1.62
CA GLY A 159 -0.23 -19.29 2.75
C GLY A 159 -1.63 -19.52 3.32
N SER A 160 -1.66 -20.10 4.53
CA SER A 160 -2.88 -20.47 5.25
C SER A 160 -3.48 -19.26 5.98
N GLN A 161 -4.16 -18.39 5.27
CA GLN A 161 -4.90 -17.32 5.93
C GLN A 161 -6.14 -17.88 6.64
N LYS A 162 -6.39 -17.38 7.86
CA LYS A 162 -7.56 -17.77 8.68
C LYS A 162 -8.91 -17.37 8.06
N ILE A 163 -8.90 -16.46 7.08
CA ILE A 163 -10.10 -15.95 6.42
C ILE A 163 -10.35 -16.79 5.16
N SER A 164 -11.54 -17.38 5.06
CA SER A 164 -11.89 -18.20 3.90
C SER A 164 -12.02 -17.35 2.62
N PRO A 165 -11.69 -17.90 1.42
CA PRO A 165 -11.89 -17.22 0.15
C PRO A 165 -13.32 -16.69 -0.05
N LYS A 166 -14.33 -17.42 0.43
CA LYS A 166 -15.73 -16.99 0.39
C LYS A 166 -15.96 -15.69 1.14
N ARG A 167 -15.42 -15.56 2.36
CA ARG A 167 -15.55 -14.34 3.18
C ARG A 167 -14.78 -13.17 2.56
N THR A 168 -13.60 -13.42 2.03
CA THR A 168 -12.82 -12.40 1.30
C THR A 168 -13.61 -11.86 0.12
N ARG A 169 -14.19 -12.75 -0.72
CA ARG A 169 -15.01 -12.35 -1.86
C ARG A 169 -16.25 -11.54 -1.43
N GLN A 170 -16.94 -11.96 -0.37
CA GLN A 170 -18.09 -11.22 0.17
C GLN A 170 -17.71 -9.82 0.64
N ALA A 171 -16.57 -9.66 1.33
CA ALA A 171 -16.07 -8.36 1.77
C ALA A 171 -15.73 -7.45 0.61
N MET A 172 -15.08 -7.97 -0.45
CA MET A 172 -14.75 -7.21 -1.65
C MET A 172 -16.02 -6.73 -2.39
N ILE A 173 -17.03 -7.59 -2.54
CA ILE A 173 -18.31 -7.21 -3.14
C ILE A 173 -19.00 -6.12 -2.30
N LEU A 174 -19.04 -6.27 -0.99
CA LEU A 174 -19.67 -5.30 -0.11
C LEU A 174 -18.96 -3.93 -0.18
N SER A 175 -17.63 -3.91 -0.17
CA SER A 175 -16.87 -2.66 -0.26
C SER A 175 -17.10 -1.94 -1.59
N SER A 176 -17.20 -2.67 -2.72
CA SER A 176 -17.48 -2.06 -4.02
C SER A 176 -18.90 -1.49 -4.12
N ILE A 177 -19.89 -2.13 -3.49
CA ILE A 177 -21.26 -1.60 -3.43
C ILE A 177 -21.30 -0.30 -2.63
N ILE A 178 -20.63 -0.26 -1.47
CA ILE A 178 -20.59 0.95 -0.63
C ILE A 178 -19.90 2.09 -1.37
N ALA A 179 -18.74 1.84 -1.97
CA ALA A 179 -18.01 2.86 -2.75
C ALA A 179 -18.80 3.38 -3.95
N GLY A 180 -19.60 2.52 -4.61
CA GLY A 180 -20.46 2.92 -5.72
C GLY A 180 -21.61 3.84 -5.30
N GLN A 181 -22.17 3.67 -4.10
CA GLN A 181 -23.26 4.52 -3.59
C GLN A 181 -22.82 5.95 -3.23
N GLU A 182 -21.55 6.15 -2.85
CA GLU A 182 -21.03 7.49 -2.54
C GLU A 182 -20.81 8.38 -3.77
N GLN A 183 -20.79 7.80 -4.99
CA GLN A 183 -20.62 8.55 -6.24
C GLN A 183 -21.95 9.11 -6.78
N GLU A 184 -23.09 8.64 -6.28
CA GLU A 184 -24.42 9.08 -6.71
C GLU A 184 -25.04 10.16 -5.78
N ALA A 185 -24.35 10.58 -4.72
CA ALA A 185 -24.80 11.57 -3.74
C ALA A 185 -24.06 12.92 -3.91
#